data_b14deff68adf9b0f3ab0816b164322f5
#
_entry.id   b14deff68adf9b0f3ab0816b164322f5
#
_cell.length_a   1.000
_cell.length_b   1.000
_cell.length_c   1.000
_cell.angle_alpha   90.00
_cell.angle_beta   90.00
_cell.angle_gamma   90.00
#
_symmetry.space_group_name_H-M   'P 1'
#
loop_
_entity.id
_entity.type
_entity.pdbx_description
1 polymer ?
#
loop_
_entity_poly.entity_id
_entity_poly.type
_entity_poly.pdbx_seq_one_letter_code
_entity_poly.pdbx_strand_id
1 'polypeptide(L)'
;VFAAGDVHHFEGVRSVNDPLWMTNYELIYSHPELMIDWFPILGNHEYRGNTQAVLDYTNVSRRWSMPGRYYTKVFEKKGTAIRFVMIDTAPLIDKYRNESETYPDACKQDMDQQLAWIDSVLTVAKEDWVVVIGHHPIYAETSKDDSERSDMQKRLDPILRKHKVDIYACGHIHNFQHLRVPGSDIDYVVNSAGSLSRKVKPVEGTLFCSPEPGFSIFTADKKELDMHMIDKKGKVIYTVKRTK
;
A
#
# COMPACT_ATOMS: atom_id res chain seq x y z
N VAL A 1 9.31 5.75 -5.91
CA VAL A 1 8.30 6.00 -4.86
C VAL A 1 7.20 4.95 -4.95
N PHE A 2 6.70 4.46 -3.81
CA PHE A 2 5.49 3.63 -3.73
C PHE A 2 4.35 4.51 -3.21
N ALA A 3 3.27 4.67 -3.99
CA ALA A 3 2.07 5.38 -3.56
C ALA A 3 0.99 4.36 -3.18
N ALA A 4 0.69 4.28 -1.88
CA ALA A 4 -0.16 3.24 -1.30
C ALA A 4 -1.68 3.50 -1.46
N GLY A 5 -2.10 4.05 -2.60
CA GLY A 5 -3.50 4.36 -2.93
C GLY A 5 -3.99 5.71 -2.41
N ASP A 6 -5.19 6.09 -2.83
CA ASP A 6 -5.85 7.36 -2.47
C ASP A 6 -5.03 8.61 -2.85
N VAL A 7 -4.34 8.57 -3.98
CA VAL A 7 -3.65 9.74 -4.55
C VAL A 7 -4.68 10.78 -4.99
N HIS A 8 -5.84 10.33 -5.47
CA HIS A 8 -6.94 11.17 -5.97
C HIS A 8 -8.15 11.14 -5.02
N HIS A 9 -7.96 11.62 -3.81
CA HIS A 9 -8.99 11.81 -2.81
C HIS A 9 -9.85 13.02 -3.22
N PHE A 10 -11.20 12.98 -3.25
CA PHE A 10 -12.21 12.05 -2.80
C PHE A 10 -12.80 11.16 -3.90
N GLU A 11 -12.91 11.62 -5.15
CA GLU A 11 -13.78 11.04 -6.21
C GLU A 11 -12.98 10.26 -7.24
N GLY A 12 -11.66 10.12 -7.07
CA GLY A 12 -10.80 9.58 -8.11
C GLY A 12 -10.72 10.49 -9.33
N VAL A 13 -10.08 10.00 -10.40
CA VAL A 13 -10.01 10.72 -11.68
C VAL A 13 -11.05 10.18 -12.67
N ARG A 14 -11.49 11.01 -13.61
CA ARG A 14 -12.45 10.63 -14.65
C ARG A 14 -11.78 10.17 -15.94
N SER A 15 -10.59 10.69 -16.22
CA SER A 15 -9.81 10.37 -17.43
C SER A 15 -8.33 10.68 -17.19
N VAL A 16 -7.47 10.31 -18.13
CA VAL A 16 -6.05 10.69 -18.15
C VAL A 16 -5.82 12.19 -18.29
N ASN A 17 -6.83 12.96 -18.72
CA ASN A 17 -6.78 14.42 -18.85
C ASN A 17 -7.50 15.14 -17.69
N ASP A 18 -7.88 14.43 -16.62
CA ASP A 18 -8.54 15.05 -15.48
C ASP A 18 -7.60 16.07 -14.82
N PRO A 19 -8.06 17.29 -14.52
CA PRO A 19 -7.26 18.30 -13.82
C PRO A 19 -6.70 17.84 -12.46
N LEU A 20 -7.33 16.86 -11.82
CA LEU A 20 -6.85 16.28 -10.57
C LEU A 20 -5.44 15.67 -10.68
N TRP A 21 -5.01 15.23 -11.86
CA TRP A 21 -3.64 14.80 -12.07
C TRP A 21 -2.64 15.90 -11.75
N MET A 22 -2.95 17.13 -12.17
CA MET A 22 -2.08 18.28 -11.92
C MET A 22 -2.12 18.69 -10.43
N THR A 23 -3.32 18.81 -9.84
CA THR A 23 -3.48 19.34 -8.48
C THR A 23 -3.14 18.34 -7.37
N ASN A 24 -3.29 17.04 -7.61
CA ASN A 24 -3.07 16.02 -6.59
C ASN A 24 -1.74 15.27 -6.75
N TYR A 25 -1.13 15.32 -7.94
CA TYR A 25 0.10 14.56 -8.22
C TYR A 25 1.20 15.43 -8.84
N GLU A 26 1.05 15.90 -10.07
CA GLU A 26 2.16 16.50 -10.83
C GLU A 26 2.74 17.75 -10.16
N LEU A 27 1.89 18.67 -9.72
CA LEU A 27 2.32 19.92 -9.08
C LEU A 27 2.70 19.72 -7.61
N ILE A 28 2.04 18.80 -6.90
CA ILE A 28 2.35 18.53 -5.49
C ILE A 28 3.74 17.91 -5.36
N TYR A 29 4.08 16.96 -6.23
CA TYR A 29 5.36 16.23 -6.21
C TYR A 29 6.30 16.73 -7.30
N SER A 30 6.39 18.05 -7.50
CA SER A 30 7.17 18.69 -8.57
C SER A 30 8.64 18.95 -8.22
N HIS A 31 9.08 18.64 -7.00
CA HIS A 31 10.49 18.81 -6.61
C HIS A 31 11.39 17.92 -7.48
N PRO A 32 12.54 18.42 -7.98
CA PRO A 32 13.43 17.66 -8.86
C PRO A 32 13.83 16.27 -8.36
N GLU A 33 14.04 16.11 -7.04
CA GLU A 33 14.37 14.82 -6.43
C GLU A 33 13.22 13.79 -6.47
N LEU A 34 11.99 14.25 -6.73
CA LEU A 34 10.80 13.40 -6.89
C LEU A 34 10.49 13.08 -8.35
N MET A 35 11.35 13.55 -9.31
CA MET A 35 11.26 13.20 -10.74
C MET A 35 11.83 11.80 -11.02
N ILE A 36 11.46 10.84 -10.18
CA ILE A 36 11.83 9.42 -10.23
C ILE A 36 10.58 8.57 -10.45
N ASP A 37 10.74 7.28 -10.70
CA ASP A 37 9.64 6.35 -10.91
C ASP A 37 8.72 6.26 -9.69
N TRP A 38 7.43 6.32 -9.94
CA TRP A 38 6.36 6.10 -8.97
C TRP A 38 5.62 4.82 -9.32
N PHE A 39 5.48 3.96 -8.33
CA PHE A 39 4.79 2.67 -8.40
C PHE A 39 3.53 2.74 -7.55
N PRO A 40 2.41 3.21 -8.10
CA PRO A 40 1.16 3.39 -7.37
C PRO A 40 0.36 2.09 -7.29
N ILE A 41 -0.57 2.06 -6.33
CA ILE A 41 -1.67 1.11 -6.29
C ILE A 41 -3.00 1.86 -6.20
N LEU A 42 -4.11 1.17 -6.41
CA LEU A 42 -5.45 1.73 -6.25
C LEU A 42 -5.85 1.72 -4.77
N GLY A 43 -6.44 2.82 -4.30
CA GLY A 43 -7.17 2.88 -3.06
C GLY A 43 -8.68 2.92 -3.32
N ASN A 44 -9.47 3.01 -2.27
CA ASN A 44 -10.93 3.05 -2.43
C ASN A 44 -11.44 4.35 -3.07
N HIS A 45 -10.68 5.44 -2.98
CA HIS A 45 -11.05 6.70 -3.64
C HIS A 45 -10.83 6.65 -5.16
N GLU A 46 -9.80 5.97 -5.67
CA GLU A 46 -9.66 5.73 -7.11
C GLU A 46 -10.84 4.93 -7.67
N TYR A 47 -11.42 4.03 -6.87
CA TYR A 47 -12.59 3.23 -7.26
C TYR A 47 -13.91 4.02 -7.35
N ARG A 48 -13.96 5.25 -6.86
CA ARG A 48 -15.08 6.18 -7.08
C ARG A 48 -15.03 6.82 -8.46
N GLY A 49 -13.86 6.86 -9.07
CA GLY A 49 -13.62 7.40 -10.40
C GLY A 49 -13.45 6.30 -11.45
N ASN A 50 -12.65 6.61 -12.45
CA ASN A 50 -12.28 5.71 -13.53
C ASN A 50 -10.93 5.05 -13.20
N THR A 51 -10.95 3.85 -12.66
CA THR A 51 -9.74 3.10 -12.30
C THR A 51 -8.87 2.79 -13.52
N GLN A 52 -9.46 2.60 -14.72
CA GLN A 52 -8.68 2.38 -15.93
C GLN A 52 -7.85 3.61 -16.31
N ALA A 53 -8.38 4.82 -16.09
CA ALA A 53 -7.62 6.05 -16.33
C ALA A 53 -6.38 6.15 -15.42
N VAL A 54 -6.43 5.56 -14.22
CA VAL A 54 -5.27 5.51 -13.31
C VAL A 54 -4.15 4.62 -13.88
N LEU A 55 -4.52 3.48 -14.48
CA LEU A 55 -3.57 2.61 -15.17
C LEU A 55 -3.02 3.27 -16.45
N ASP A 56 -3.93 3.82 -17.28
CA ASP A 56 -3.59 4.42 -18.57
C ASP A 56 -2.70 5.65 -18.43
N TYR A 57 -2.69 6.33 -17.27
CA TYR A 57 -1.81 7.46 -17.01
C TYR A 57 -0.32 7.08 -17.08
N THR A 58 0.02 5.81 -16.99
CA THR A 58 1.37 5.28 -17.28
C THR A 58 1.85 5.67 -18.68
N ASN A 59 0.95 5.86 -19.64
CA ASN A 59 1.28 6.29 -21.00
C ASN A 59 1.38 7.82 -21.15
N VAL A 60 1.02 8.58 -20.10
CA VAL A 60 1.01 10.05 -20.10
C VAL A 60 2.17 10.60 -19.28
N SER A 61 2.33 10.15 -18.05
CA SER A 61 3.37 10.62 -17.14
C SER A 61 4.59 9.70 -17.16
N ARG A 62 5.77 10.27 -17.40
CA ARG A 62 7.05 9.54 -17.40
C ARG A 62 7.40 8.93 -16.04
N ARG A 63 6.81 9.44 -14.97
CA ARG A 63 7.05 9.00 -13.57
C ARG A 63 6.08 7.93 -13.12
N TRP A 64 4.86 7.90 -13.67
CA TRP A 64 3.80 7.00 -13.24
C TRP A 64 3.97 5.63 -13.89
N SER A 65 4.29 4.61 -13.12
CA SER A 65 4.55 3.26 -13.59
C SER A 65 3.59 2.27 -12.91
N MET A 66 2.43 2.07 -13.53
CA MET A 66 1.39 1.16 -13.07
C MET A 66 0.99 0.18 -14.18
N PRO A 67 1.73 -0.93 -14.36
CA PRO A 67 1.54 -1.82 -15.50
C PRO A 67 0.26 -2.67 -15.42
N GLY A 68 -0.41 -2.66 -14.28
CA GLY A 68 -1.65 -3.38 -14.01
C GLY A 68 -2.21 -3.03 -12.65
N ARG A 69 -3.39 -3.58 -12.31
CA ARG A 69 -4.02 -3.38 -10.99
C ARG A 69 -3.21 -3.98 -9.86
N TYR A 70 -2.53 -5.07 -10.15
CA TYR A 70 -1.58 -5.71 -9.24
C TYR A 70 -0.36 -6.15 -10.04
N TYR A 71 0.83 -6.00 -9.46
CA TYR A 71 2.10 -6.23 -10.13
C TYR A 71 3.23 -6.38 -9.12
N THR A 72 4.41 -6.73 -9.60
CA THR A 72 5.60 -6.87 -8.76
C THR A 72 6.77 -6.07 -9.31
N LYS A 73 7.61 -5.56 -8.42
CA LYS A 73 8.86 -4.88 -8.76
C LYS A 73 9.97 -5.44 -7.88
N VAL A 74 11.08 -5.82 -8.51
CA VAL A 74 12.28 -6.25 -7.80
C VAL A 74 13.33 -5.14 -7.94
N PHE A 75 13.95 -4.82 -6.81
CA PHE A 75 15.14 -3.96 -6.77
C PHE A 75 16.31 -4.77 -6.28
N GLU A 76 17.40 -4.75 -7.06
CA GLU A 76 18.63 -5.41 -6.70
C GLU A 76 19.78 -4.40 -6.69
N LYS A 77 20.53 -4.36 -5.60
CA LYS A 77 21.71 -3.50 -5.46
C LYS A 77 22.73 -4.13 -4.52
N LYS A 78 23.99 -4.17 -4.97
CA LYS A 78 25.11 -4.72 -4.18
C LYS A 78 24.85 -6.14 -3.66
N GLY A 79 24.16 -6.95 -4.47
CA GLY A 79 23.85 -8.35 -4.16
C GLY A 79 22.73 -8.54 -3.12
N THR A 80 21.99 -7.50 -2.75
CA THR A 80 20.76 -7.56 -1.96
C THR A 80 19.58 -7.33 -2.88
N ALA A 81 18.57 -8.19 -2.81
CA ALA A 81 17.35 -8.10 -3.61
C ALA A 81 16.12 -7.95 -2.70
N ILE A 82 15.23 -7.04 -3.08
CA ILE A 82 13.92 -6.85 -2.43
C ILE A 82 12.85 -7.00 -3.49
N ARG A 83 11.86 -7.84 -3.24
CA ARG A 83 10.62 -7.91 -4.01
C ARG A 83 9.54 -7.09 -3.33
N PHE A 84 8.97 -6.16 -4.09
CA PHE A 84 7.73 -5.48 -3.73
C PHE A 84 6.59 -6.09 -4.55
N VAL A 85 5.51 -6.50 -3.87
CA VAL A 85 4.30 -7.03 -4.48
C VAL A 85 3.19 -6.02 -4.21
N MET A 86 2.79 -5.30 -5.26
CA MET A 86 1.72 -4.30 -5.23
C MET A 86 0.40 -4.99 -5.54
N ILE A 87 -0.61 -4.80 -4.68
CA ILE A 87 -1.91 -5.47 -4.77
C ILE A 87 -3.07 -4.48 -4.73
N ASP A 88 -4.16 -4.87 -5.38
CA ASP A 88 -5.41 -4.12 -5.41
C ASP A 88 -6.35 -4.68 -4.34
N THR A 89 -6.52 -3.96 -3.25
CA THR A 89 -7.24 -4.46 -2.07
C THR A 89 -8.74 -4.16 -2.08
N ALA A 90 -9.23 -3.19 -2.84
CA ALA A 90 -10.66 -2.87 -2.87
C ALA A 90 -11.52 -4.06 -3.36
N PRO A 91 -11.14 -4.82 -4.40
CA PRO A 91 -11.88 -6.01 -4.80
C PRO A 91 -11.86 -7.17 -3.80
N LEU A 92 -10.96 -7.14 -2.81
CA LEU A 92 -10.89 -8.15 -1.76
C LEU A 92 -11.88 -7.90 -0.60
N ILE A 93 -12.63 -6.80 -0.64
CA ILE A 93 -13.50 -6.34 0.44
C ILE A 93 -14.94 -6.28 -0.05
N ASP A 94 -15.84 -7.02 0.61
CA ASP A 94 -17.23 -7.15 0.20
C ASP A 94 -17.99 -5.82 0.17
N LYS A 95 -17.67 -4.92 1.09
CA LYS A 95 -18.23 -3.56 1.11
C LYS A 95 -18.10 -2.88 -0.26
N TYR A 96 -16.89 -2.82 -0.81
CA TYR A 96 -16.65 -2.14 -2.09
C TYR A 96 -17.24 -2.90 -3.27
N ARG A 97 -17.30 -4.21 -3.21
CA ARG A 97 -17.93 -5.04 -4.23
C ARG A 97 -19.46 -4.89 -4.27
N ASN A 98 -20.07 -4.68 -3.10
CA ASN A 98 -21.53 -4.59 -2.96
C ASN A 98 -22.07 -3.19 -3.21
N GLU A 99 -21.26 -2.15 -3.02
CA GLU A 99 -21.63 -0.74 -3.24
C GLU A 99 -21.29 -0.29 -4.66
N SER A 100 -21.84 -0.94 -5.68
CA SER A 100 -21.50 -0.70 -7.09
C SER A 100 -21.86 0.69 -7.63
N GLU A 101 -22.77 1.42 -6.97
CA GLU A 101 -23.06 2.82 -7.31
C GLU A 101 -21.89 3.75 -6.95
N THR A 102 -21.23 3.47 -5.82
CA THR A 102 -20.08 4.25 -5.35
C THR A 102 -18.75 3.74 -5.91
N TYR A 103 -18.64 2.41 -6.10
CA TYR A 103 -17.41 1.73 -6.50
C TYR A 103 -17.65 0.83 -7.72
N PRO A 104 -17.97 1.41 -8.90
CA PRO A 104 -18.54 0.67 -10.05
C PRO A 104 -17.61 -0.41 -10.62
N ASP A 105 -16.33 -0.35 -10.37
CA ASP A 105 -15.36 -1.30 -10.90
C ASP A 105 -14.95 -2.40 -9.91
N ALA A 106 -15.25 -2.28 -8.62
CA ALA A 106 -14.77 -3.22 -7.61
C ALA A 106 -15.37 -4.62 -7.79
N CYS A 107 -16.68 -4.73 -8.07
CA CYS A 107 -17.35 -6.01 -8.31
C CYS A 107 -16.98 -6.67 -9.65
N LYS A 108 -16.41 -5.90 -10.60
CA LYS A 108 -16.00 -6.41 -11.91
C LYS A 108 -14.64 -7.10 -11.88
N GLN A 109 -13.87 -6.95 -10.79
CA GLN A 109 -12.56 -7.55 -10.67
C GLN A 109 -12.66 -9.00 -10.19
N ASP A 110 -11.82 -9.85 -10.77
CA ASP A 110 -11.68 -11.25 -10.36
C ASP A 110 -10.78 -11.34 -9.14
N MET A 111 -11.42 -11.43 -7.96
CA MET A 111 -10.73 -11.55 -6.67
C MET A 111 -9.92 -12.85 -6.59
N ASP A 112 -10.49 -13.96 -7.04
CA ASP A 112 -9.86 -15.28 -6.92
C ASP A 112 -8.64 -15.38 -7.83
N GLN A 113 -8.70 -14.79 -9.02
CA GLN A 113 -7.56 -14.67 -9.92
C GLN A 113 -6.41 -13.87 -9.27
N GLN A 114 -6.74 -12.75 -8.61
CA GLN A 114 -5.71 -11.95 -7.92
C GLN A 114 -5.09 -12.72 -6.75
N LEU A 115 -5.90 -13.39 -5.91
CA LEU A 115 -5.40 -14.18 -4.79
C LEU A 115 -4.50 -15.34 -5.26
N ALA A 116 -4.89 -16.03 -6.33
CA ALA A 116 -4.06 -17.06 -6.95
C ALA A 116 -2.75 -16.49 -7.52
N TRP A 117 -2.79 -15.30 -8.12
CA TRP A 117 -1.60 -14.62 -8.60
C TRP A 117 -0.67 -14.23 -7.45
N ILE A 118 -1.19 -13.68 -6.34
CA ILE A 118 -0.39 -13.37 -5.14
C ILE A 118 0.31 -14.62 -4.62
N ASP A 119 -0.42 -15.73 -4.46
CA ASP A 119 0.15 -17.01 -4.01
C ASP A 119 1.26 -17.49 -4.95
N SER A 120 1.06 -17.39 -6.27
CA SER A 120 2.05 -17.81 -7.27
C SER A 120 3.32 -16.95 -7.25
N VAL A 121 3.19 -15.62 -7.16
CA VAL A 121 4.32 -14.70 -7.13
C VAL A 121 5.15 -14.89 -5.86
N LEU A 122 4.50 -15.12 -4.73
CA LEU A 122 5.17 -15.37 -3.46
C LEU A 122 5.82 -16.76 -3.42
N THR A 123 5.25 -17.76 -4.11
CA THR A 123 5.83 -19.12 -4.22
C THR A 123 7.19 -19.09 -4.93
N VAL A 124 7.36 -18.25 -5.95
CA VAL A 124 8.59 -18.17 -6.73
C VAL A 124 9.58 -17.12 -6.23
N ALA A 125 9.22 -16.35 -5.22
CA ALA A 125 10.07 -15.31 -4.64
C ALA A 125 11.33 -15.93 -4.02
N LYS A 126 12.51 -15.39 -4.38
CA LYS A 126 13.82 -15.82 -3.91
C LYS A 126 14.68 -14.65 -3.42
N GLU A 127 14.08 -13.48 -3.40
CA GLU A 127 14.74 -12.27 -2.97
C GLU A 127 15.05 -12.31 -1.46
N ASP A 128 16.03 -11.53 -1.03
CA ASP A 128 16.40 -11.47 0.38
C ASP A 128 15.21 -10.98 1.24
N TRP A 129 14.39 -10.09 0.69
CA TRP A 129 13.25 -9.51 1.39
C TRP A 129 12.02 -9.46 0.50
N VAL A 130 10.85 -9.66 1.10
CA VAL A 130 9.55 -9.59 0.43
C VAL A 130 8.63 -8.63 1.17
N VAL A 131 8.23 -7.56 0.51
CA VAL A 131 7.29 -6.56 1.02
C VAL A 131 6.03 -6.57 0.16
N VAL A 132 4.87 -6.73 0.79
CA VAL A 132 3.58 -6.61 0.10
C VAL A 132 2.97 -5.26 0.44
N ILE A 133 2.53 -4.52 -0.58
CA ILE A 133 1.92 -3.20 -0.45
C ILE A 133 0.48 -3.25 -0.94
N GLY A 134 -0.46 -3.01 -0.03
CA GLY A 134 -1.89 -2.85 -0.32
C GLY A 134 -2.40 -1.51 0.20
N HIS A 135 -3.64 -1.14 -0.14
CA HIS A 135 -4.22 0.10 0.38
C HIS A 135 -4.85 -0.11 1.76
N HIS A 136 -5.68 -1.15 1.92
CA HIS A 136 -6.43 -1.40 3.15
C HIS A 136 -5.61 -2.22 4.16
N PRO A 137 -5.72 -1.93 5.47
CA PRO A 137 -5.02 -2.70 6.50
C PRO A 137 -5.62 -4.09 6.70
N ILE A 138 -4.75 -5.05 7.06
CA ILE A 138 -5.17 -6.35 7.60
C ILE A 138 -5.40 -6.21 9.11
N TYR A 139 -4.47 -5.56 9.80
CA TYR A 139 -4.54 -5.25 11.23
C TYR A 139 -4.23 -3.78 11.44
N ALA A 140 -5.09 -3.08 12.15
CA ALA A 140 -4.90 -1.69 12.55
C ALA A 140 -5.89 -1.27 13.64
N GLU A 141 -5.52 -0.30 14.45
CA GLU A 141 -6.48 0.48 15.23
C GLU A 141 -7.15 1.51 14.33
N THR A 142 -8.46 1.53 14.32
CA THR A 142 -9.25 2.49 13.55
C THR A 142 -10.69 2.48 14.01
N SER A 143 -11.38 3.61 13.85
CA SER A 143 -12.84 3.72 14.06
C SER A 143 -13.66 3.31 12.82
N LYS A 144 -13.00 2.88 11.73
CA LYS A 144 -13.68 2.37 10.55
C LYS A 144 -14.30 1.01 10.82
N ASP A 145 -15.28 0.64 10.00
CA ASP A 145 -15.99 -0.64 10.08
C ASP A 145 -14.99 -1.82 10.08
N ASP A 146 -15.25 -2.80 10.94
CA ASP A 146 -14.40 -3.99 11.08
C ASP A 146 -14.48 -4.93 9.87
N SER A 147 -15.54 -4.82 9.07
CA SER A 147 -15.74 -5.69 7.89
C SER A 147 -14.57 -5.63 6.90
N GLU A 148 -14.00 -4.43 6.68
CA GLU A 148 -12.85 -4.26 5.79
C GLU A 148 -11.65 -5.11 6.25
N ARG A 149 -11.33 -5.04 7.55
CA ARG A 149 -10.22 -5.83 8.12
C ARG A 149 -10.54 -7.32 8.17
N SER A 150 -11.77 -7.67 8.52
CA SER A 150 -12.23 -9.07 8.57
C SER A 150 -12.09 -9.76 7.21
N ASP A 151 -12.46 -9.08 6.13
CA ASP A 151 -12.31 -9.59 4.76
C ASP A 151 -10.83 -9.77 4.39
N MET A 152 -9.99 -8.79 4.72
CA MET A 152 -8.55 -8.84 4.48
C MET A 152 -7.88 -9.97 5.29
N GLN A 153 -8.25 -10.14 6.56
CA GLN A 153 -7.78 -11.23 7.43
C GLN A 153 -8.20 -12.59 6.92
N LYS A 154 -9.41 -12.72 6.39
CA LYS A 154 -9.93 -13.98 5.88
C LYS A 154 -9.30 -14.39 4.55
N ARG A 155 -9.08 -13.43 3.65
CA ARG A 155 -8.72 -13.68 2.25
C ARG A 155 -7.22 -13.58 1.98
N LEU A 156 -6.56 -12.54 2.51
CA LEU A 156 -5.18 -12.23 2.19
C LEU A 156 -4.18 -12.75 3.23
N ASP A 157 -4.46 -12.54 4.52
CA ASP A 157 -3.52 -12.86 5.60
C ASP A 157 -3.02 -14.32 5.60
N PRO A 158 -3.85 -15.35 5.32
CA PRO A 158 -3.40 -16.72 5.23
C PRO A 158 -2.33 -16.95 4.15
N ILE A 159 -2.45 -16.24 3.01
CA ILE A 159 -1.47 -16.34 1.92
C ILE A 159 -0.16 -15.69 2.34
N LEU A 160 -0.21 -14.50 2.94
CA LEU A 160 1.00 -13.80 3.37
C LEU A 160 1.75 -14.60 4.45
N ARG A 161 1.04 -15.19 5.41
CA ARG A 161 1.61 -16.05 6.46
C ARG A 161 2.23 -17.32 5.90
N LYS A 162 1.55 -18.00 4.96
CA LYS A 162 2.07 -19.20 4.26
C LYS A 162 3.45 -18.93 3.66
N HIS A 163 3.64 -17.76 3.07
CA HIS A 163 4.87 -17.37 2.40
C HIS A 163 5.86 -16.58 3.27
N LYS A 164 5.53 -16.37 4.56
CA LYS A 164 6.39 -15.65 5.51
C LYS A 164 6.85 -14.29 4.96
N VAL A 165 5.91 -13.51 4.44
CA VAL A 165 6.17 -12.15 3.98
C VAL A 165 6.81 -11.33 5.11
N ASP A 166 7.81 -10.52 4.82
CA ASP A 166 8.52 -9.77 5.86
C ASP A 166 7.67 -8.60 6.38
N ILE A 167 7.12 -7.79 5.46
CA ILE A 167 6.31 -6.62 5.80
C ILE A 167 5.06 -6.58 4.92
N TYR A 168 3.90 -6.35 5.52
CA TYR A 168 2.71 -5.85 4.85
C TYR A 168 2.54 -4.37 5.16
N ALA A 169 2.67 -3.51 4.14
CA ALA A 169 2.53 -2.06 4.27
C ALA A 169 1.24 -1.57 3.61
N CYS A 170 0.54 -0.63 4.24
CA CYS A 170 -0.71 -0.09 3.70
C CYS A 170 -0.91 1.39 4.06
N GLY A 171 -1.96 2.01 3.51
CA GLY A 171 -2.40 3.37 3.77
C GLY A 171 -3.74 3.42 4.50
N HIS A 172 -4.71 4.13 3.93
CA HIS A 172 -6.13 4.16 4.28
C HIS A 172 -6.52 4.80 5.63
N ILE A 173 -5.72 4.62 6.68
CA ILE A 173 -6.08 5.03 8.05
C ILE A 173 -5.58 6.44 8.41
N HIS A 174 -4.62 6.98 7.67
CA HIS A 174 -4.04 8.32 7.86
C HIS A 174 -3.33 8.51 9.21
N ASN A 175 -2.60 7.52 9.64
CA ASN A 175 -1.69 7.58 10.79
C ASN A 175 -0.60 6.52 10.65
N PHE A 176 0.44 6.59 11.45
CA PHE A 176 1.44 5.53 11.52
C PHE A 176 1.03 4.47 12.53
N GLN A 177 1.12 3.21 12.14
CA GLN A 177 1.01 2.08 13.06
C GLN A 177 1.99 0.98 12.67
N HIS A 178 2.54 0.29 13.66
CA HIS A 178 3.28 -0.94 13.50
C HIS A 178 2.71 -1.97 14.47
N LEU A 179 2.24 -3.08 13.94
CA LEU A 179 1.66 -4.15 14.71
C LEU A 179 2.35 -5.49 14.39
N ARG A 180 2.48 -6.33 15.40
CA ARG A 180 2.70 -7.77 15.29
C ARG A 180 1.57 -8.49 16.00
N VAL A 181 1.02 -9.51 15.36
CA VAL A 181 -0.12 -10.24 15.92
C VAL A 181 0.31 -11.67 16.29
N PRO A 182 -0.32 -12.29 17.31
CA PRO A 182 0.01 -13.65 17.71
C PRO A 182 -0.02 -14.63 16.54
N GLY A 183 0.99 -15.49 16.47
CA GLY A 183 1.10 -16.51 15.42
C GLY A 183 1.50 -15.99 14.03
N SER A 184 1.99 -14.74 13.94
CA SER A 184 2.54 -14.18 12.70
C SER A 184 3.88 -13.49 12.95
N ASP A 185 4.84 -13.75 12.08
CA ASP A 185 6.13 -13.06 12.07
C ASP A 185 6.13 -11.83 11.13
N ILE A 186 4.99 -11.53 10.50
CA ILE A 186 4.84 -10.41 9.58
C ILE A 186 4.76 -9.10 10.37
N ASP A 187 5.49 -8.08 9.95
CA ASP A 187 5.30 -6.71 10.41
C ASP A 187 4.17 -6.06 9.61
N TYR A 188 3.03 -5.78 10.26
CA TYR A 188 1.90 -5.08 9.67
C TYR A 188 2.06 -3.59 9.93
N VAL A 189 2.18 -2.82 8.85
CA VAL A 189 2.51 -1.40 8.92
C VAL A 189 1.43 -0.58 8.21
N VAL A 190 0.82 0.34 8.94
CA VAL A 190 0.06 1.43 8.36
C VAL A 190 1.02 2.61 8.18
N ASN A 191 1.21 3.01 6.93
CA ASN A 191 1.98 4.20 6.59
C ASN A 191 1.04 5.40 6.52
N SER A 192 1.42 6.49 7.18
CA SER A 192 0.61 7.68 7.29
C SER A 192 0.33 8.34 5.94
N ALA A 193 -0.55 9.33 5.96
CA ALA A 193 -0.85 10.15 4.79
C ALA A 193 0.05 11.40 4.75
N GLY A 194 0.30 11.88 3.53
CA GLY A 194 0.99 13.16 3.33
C GLY A 194 0.12 14.40 3.63
N SER A 195 -1.21 14.24 3.75
CA SER A 195 -2.14 15.36 3.86
C SER A 195 -2.94 15.39 5.16
N LEU A 196 -3.61 14.29 5.50
CA LEU A 196 -4.50 14.18 6.65
C LEU A 196 -3.85 13.34 7.74
N SER A 197 -4.21 13.61 8.99
CA SER A 197 -3.85 12.76 10.11
C SER A 197 -5.06 12.43 10.97
N ARG A 198 -5.07 11.23 11.53
CA ARG A 198 -6.12 10.77 12.45
C ARG A 198 -5.52 10.31 13.76
N LYS A 199 -6.24 10.56 14.85
CA LYS A 199 -5.86 10.05 16.17
C LYS A 199 -5.76 8.53 16.11
N VAL A 200 -4.86 7.99 16.93
CA VAL A 200 -4.60 6.57 17.06
C VAL A 200 -4.24 6.27 18.51
N LYS A 201 -4.60 5.09 18.99
CA LYS A 201 -4.23 4.57 20.32
C LYS A 201 -3.67 3.15 20.18
N PRO A 202 -2.83 2.70 21.10
CA PRO A 202 -2.37 1.31 21.08
C PRO A 202 -3.54 0.32 21.26
N VAL A 203 -3.46 -0.79 20.52
CA VAL A 203 -4.29 -1.98 20.68
C VAL A 203 -3.37 -3.19 20.86
N GLU A 204 -3.93 -4.38 21.08
CA GLU A 204 -3.14 -5.60 21.18
C GLU A 204 -2.23 -5.79 19.96
N GLY A 205 -0.96 -6.09 20.20
CA GLY A 205 0.05 -6.23 19.14
C GLY A 205 0.67 -4.93 18.63
N THR A 206 0.24 -3.76 19.10
CA THR A 206 0.83 -2.47 18.72
C THR A 206 2.24 -2.33 19.29
N LEU A 207 3.24 -2.20 18.42
CA LEU A 207 4.62 -1.89 18.76
C LEU A 207 4.90 -0.39 18.70
N PHE A 208 4.22 0.30 17.78
CA PHE A 208 4.29 1.76 17.64
C PHE A 208 3.02 2.30 17.00
N CYS A 209 2.62 3.51 17.39
CA CYS A 209 1.61 4.28 16.69
C CYS A 209 1.83 5.79 16.87
N SER A 210 1.48 6.58 15.85
CA SER A 210 1.58 8.03 15.88
C SER A 210 0.56 8.68 14.93
N PRO A 211 -0.12 9.76 15.34
CA PRO A 211 -1.03 10.52 14.49
C PRO A 211 -0.30 11.47 13.52
N GLU A 212 1.03 11.55 13.55
CA GLU A 212 1.77 12.49 12.71
C GLU A 212 1.60 12.15 11.21
N PRO A 213 1.40 13.16 10.34
CA PRO A 213 1.51 12.96 8.90
C PRO A 213 2.98 12.76 8.50
N GLY A 214 3.20 12.00 7.44
CA GLY A 214 4.55 11.71 6.98
C GLY A 214 4.62 10.60 5.94
N PHE A 215 5.80 10.02 5.80
CA PHE A 215 6.12 8.97 4.83
C PHE A 215 7.14 7.99 5.41
N SER A 216 7.46 6.95 4.68
CA SER A 216 8.50 6.01 5.10
C SER A 216 9.54 5.78 4.02
N ILE A 217 10.75 5.45 4.45
CA ILE A 217 11.87 5.07 3.58
C ILE A 217 12.32 3.65 3.93
N PHE A 218 12.47 2.80 2.92
CA PHE A 218 13.08 1.48 3.07
C PHE A 218 14.59 1.56 2.84
N THR A 219 15.34 0.92 3.73
CA THR A 219 16.77 0.61 3.55
C THR A 219 16.98 -0.87 3.80
N ALA A 220 17.84 -1.52 3.02
CA ALA A 220 18.11 -2.94 3.20
C ALA A 220 19.52 -3.34 2.82
N ASP A 221 20.00 -4.36 3.52
CA ASP A 221 21.09 -5.23 3.11
C ASP A 221 20.67 -6.70 3.27
N LYS A 222 21.61 -7.64 3.15
CA LYS A 222 21.31 -9.08 3.28
C LYS A 222 20.85 -9.52 4.67
N LYS A 223 21.13 -8.72 5.70
CA LYS A 223 20.90 -9.07 7.11
C LYS A 223 19.79 -8.26 7.75
N GLU A 224 19.54 -7.05 7.23
CA GLU A 224 18.60 -6.11 7.82
C GLU A 224 17.75 -5.42 6.75
N LEU A 225 16.44 -5.34 6.98
CA LEU A 225 15.49 -4.52 6.25
C LEU A 225 14.86 -3.55 7.24
N ASP A 226 15.07 -2.27 7.03
CA ASP A 226 14.48 -1.20 7.83
C ASP A 226 13.41 -0.44 7.04
N MET A 227 12.31 -0.10 7.72
CA MET A 227 11.34 0.87 7.23
C MET A 227 11.29 2.03 8.22
N HIS A 228 11.90 3.15 7.84
CA HIS A 228 12.00 4.37 8.67
C HIS A 228 10.75 5.23 8.49
N MET A 229 9.95 5.40 9.53
CA MET A 229 8.80 6.32 9.55
C MET A 229 9.29 7.73 9.83
N ILE A 230 8.96 8.67 8.95
CA ILE A 230 9.48 10.04 8.94
C ILE A 230 8.29 11.00 9.02
N ASP A 231 8.34 11.92 9.98
CA ASP A 231 7.30 12.94 10.15
C ASP A 231 7.43 14.08 9.12
N LYS A 232 6.44 14.97 9.10
CA LYS A 232 6.41 16.16 8.22
C LYS A 232 7.59 17.13 8.41
N LYS A 233 8.40 16.98 9.46
CA LYS A 233 9.60 17.78 9.72
C LYS A 233 10.88 17.09 9.24
N GLY A 234 10.75 15.90 8.61
CA GLY A 234 11.89 15.11 8.17
C GLY A 234 12.59 14.31 9.28
N LYS A 235 11.97 14.20 10.47
CA LYS A 235 12.52 13.44 11.58
C LYS A 235 12.08 11.99 11.51
N VAL A 236 13.02 11.04 11.62
CA VAL A 236 12.70 9.63 11.87
C VAL A 236 12.10 9.52 13.27
N ILE A 237 10.84 9.13 13.34
CA ILE A 237 10.09 8.96 14.60
C ILE A 237 10.03 7.51 15.05
N TYR A 238 10.22 6.57 14.14
CA TYR A 238 10.25 5.13 14.41
C TYR A 238 10.93 4.38 13.27
N THR A 239 11.44 3.18 13.55
CA THR A 239 11.97 2.26 12.53
C THR A 239 11.44 0.86 12.80
N VAL A 240 10.75 0.29 11.82
CA VAL A 240 10.46 -1.15 11.76
C VAL A 240 11.73 -1.85 11.32
N LYS A 241 12.20 -2.81 12.12
CA LYS A 241 13.43 -3.57 11.85
C LYS A 241 13.15 -5.05 11.66
N ARG A 242 13.64 -5.57 10.53
CA ARG A 242 13.67 -7.00 10.24
C ARG A 242 15.11 -7.47 10.15
N THR A 243 15.43 -8.55 10.80
CA THR A 243 16.76 -9.18 10.76
C THR A 243 16.62 -10.65 10.37
N LYS A 244 17.63 -11.16 9.65
CA LYS A 244 17.79 -12.58 9.32
C LYS A 244 18.86 -13.22 10.16
#